data_58ad4db8ec240a2c6f98e2ce4e71d147
#
_entry.id   58ad4db8ec240a2c6f98e2ce4e71d147
#
_cell.length_a   1.000
_cell.length_b   1.000
_cell.length_c   1.000
_cell.angle_alpha   90.00
_cell.angle_beta   90.00
_cell.angle_gamma   90.00
#
_symmetry.space_group_name_H-M   'P 1'
#
loop_
_entity.id
_entity.type
_entity.pdbx_description
1 polymer ?
#
loop_
_entity_poly.entity_id
_entity_poly.type
_entity_poly.pdbx_seq_one_letter_code
_entity_poly.pdbx_strand_id
1 'polypeptide(L)'
;MILYLHGFTSGPQSVKARALGARMAARGLAADFVCPQLPASPAEAIALAEHLIKQRKVGAGDTASKKEVTLVGSSLGGFYATWLAEKYNLRAVLVNPAVVARLSLENFVGPQRWLYTGEPFDFTHQHINELRALELPRLSRPQRFWLLAEEGDETLDYHQAVAYYAGARQTVLPGGDHGFTRWTDYLDEIIDSSQQ
;
A
#
# COMPACT_ATOMS: atom_id res chain seq x y z
N MET A 1 7.18 9.24 8.99
CA MET A 1 7.78 8.15 8.18
C MET A 1 6.76 7.64 7.16
N ILE A 2 7.18 7.42 5.94
CA ILE A 2 6.37 6.69 4.95
C ILE A 2 6.78 5.22 4.94
N LEU A 3 5.83 4.30 5.16
CA LEU A 3 5.97 2.87 4.93
C LEU A 3 5.24 2.51 3.64
N TYR A 4 6.01 2.17 2.60
CA TYR A 4 5.48 1.78 1.30
C TYR A 4 5.29 0.27 1.21
N LEU A 5 4.08 -0.16 0.84
CA LEU A 5 3.69 -1.55 0.66
C LEU A 5 3.42 -1.80 -0.83
N HIS A 6 4.27 -2.64 -1.44
CA HIS A 6 4.17 -2.96 -2.87
C HIS A 6 3.08 -3.98 -3.19
N GLY A 7 2.71 -4.11 -4.46
CA GLY A 7 1.70 -5.05 -4.94
C GLY A 7 2.18 -6.51 -4.99
N PHE A 8 1.27 -7.39 -5.40
CA PHE A 8 1.54 -8.81 -5.61
C PHE A 8 2.69 -9.01 -6.61
N THR A 9 3.55 -9.98 -6.37
CA THR A 9 4.79 -10.27 -7.12
C THR A 9 5.79 -9.14 -7.26
N SER A 10 5.51 -7.96 -6.76
CA SER A 10 6.33 -6.74 -6.87
C SER A 10 7.44 -6.69 -5.80
N GLY A 11 8.07 -5.53 -5.62
CA GLY A 11 9.15 -5.37 -4.65
C GLY A 11 9.59 -3.91 -4.45
N PRO A 12 10.59 -3.66 -3.60
CA PRO A 12 11.17 -2.33 -3.37
C PRO A 12 11.77 -1.71 -4.63
N GLN A 13 12.11 -2.52 -5.64
CA GLN A 13 12.65 -2.08 -6.92
C GLN A 13 11.58 -1.54 -7.88
N SER A 14 10.30 -1.59 -7.50
CA SER A 14 9.20 -1.09 -8.34
C SER A 14 9.38 0.39 -8.68
N VAL A 15 8.93 0.78 -9.86
CA VAL A 15 9.03 2.16 -10.34
C VAL A 15 8.44 3.13 -9.32
N LYS A 16 7.26 2.80 -8.76
CA LYS A 16 6.59 3.66 -7.78
C LYS A 16 7.39 3.78 -6.47
N ALA A 17 7.89 2.68 -5.92
CA ALA A 17 8.68 2.71 -4.68
C ALA A 17 9.97 3.52 -4.86
N ARG A 18 10.70 3.27 -5.96
CA ARG A 18 11.94 3.98 -6.27
C ARG A 18 11.72 5.47 -6.48
N ALA A 19 10.69 5.86 -7.22
CA ALA A 19 10.39 7.27 -7.48
C ALA A 19 10.07 8.01 -6.17
N LEU A 20 9.23 7.44 -5.30
CA LEU A 20 8.89 8.05 -4.02
C LEU A 20 10.12 8.12 -3.10
N GLY A 21 10.90 7.04 -3.01
CA GLY A 21 12.13 7.03 -2.21
C GLY A 21 13.16 8.06 -2.69
N ALA A 22 13.37 8.18 -4.01
CA ALA A 22 14.25 9.18 -4.61
C ALA A 22 13.76 10.61 -4.33
N ARG A 23 12.44 10.85 -4.43
CA ARG A 23 11.87 12.17 -4.12
C ARG A 23 12.01 12.52 -2.65
N MET A 24 11.78 11.57 -1.74
CA MET A 24 12.02 11.77 -0.31
C MET A 24 13.48 12.07 0.00
N ALA A 25 14.42 11.36 -0.65
CA ALA A 25 15.86 11.62 -0.50
C ALA A 25 16.22 13.02 -0.98
N ALA A 26 15.70 13.47 -2.13
CA ALA A 26 15.91 14.82 -2.65
C ALA A 26 15.36 15.91 -1.71
N ARG A 27 14.39 15.58 -0.87
CA ARG A 27 13.83 16.47 0.18
C ARG A 27 14.51 16.32 1.54
N GLY A 28 15.62 15.57 1.64
CA GLY A 28 16.32 15.34 2.91
C GLY A 28 15.59 14.37 3.87
N LEU A 29 14.63 13.60 3.37
CA LEU A 29 13.78 12.70 4.15
C LEU A 29 14.09 11.22 3.90
N ALA A 30 15.28 10.88 3.40
CA ALA A 30 15.65 9.49 3.05
C ALA A 30 15.46 8.52 4.23
N ALA A 31 15.80 8.94 5.45
CA ALA A 31 15.66 8.11 6.65
C ALA A 31 14.19 7.88 7.07
N ASP A 32 13.26 8.64 6.51
CA ASP A 32 11.83 8.53 6.78
C ASP A 32 11.08 7.73 5.70
N PHE A 33 11.78 7.04 4.79
CA PHE A 33 11.20 6.16 3.78
C PHE A 33 11.61 4.71 4.00
N VAL A 34 10.64 3.82 4.08
CA VAL A 34 10.83 2.38 4.23
C VAL A 34 9.95 1.64 3.22
N CYS A 35 10.55 0.78 2.41
CA CYS A 35 9.86 -0.13 1.51
C CYS A 35 10.49 -1.51 1.64
N PRO A 36 9.97 -2.41 2.51
CA PRO A 36 10.51 -3.77 2.64
C PRO A 36 10.10 -4.63 1.45
N GLN A 37 10.87 -5.70 1.17
CA GLN A 37 10.35 -6.82 0.40
C GLN A 37 9.30 -7.53 1.24
N LEU A 38 8.06 -7.52 0.78
CA LEU A 38 6.97 -8.22 1.48
C LEU A 38 7.06 -9.72 1.20
N PRO A 39 6.87 -10.58 2.22
CA PRO A 39 6.73 -12.03 2.00
C PRO A 39 5.53 -12.39 1.13
N ALA A 40 5.55 -13.60 0.58
CA ALA A 40 4.43 -14.14 -0.21
C ALA A 40 3.18 -14.38 0.65
N SER A 41 3.36 -14.81 1.90
CA SER A 41 2.27 -14.98 2.86
C SER A 41 1.73 -13.61 3.29
N PRO A 42 0.41 -13.37 3.11
CA PRO A 42 -0.22 -12.15 3.61
C PRO A 42 -0.08 -11.94 5.11
N ALA A 43 -0.15 -13.03 5.89
CA ALA A 43 0.02 -12.97 7.34
C ALA A 43 1.44 -12.52 7.73
N GLU A 44 2.47 -13.04 7.06
CA GLU A 44 3.86 -12.63 7.28
C GLU A 44 4.11 -11.20 6.79
N ALA A 45 3.52 -10.79 5.66
CA ALA A 45 3.61 -9.43 5.15
C ALA A 45 3.03 -8.42 6.16
N ILE A 46 1.89 -8.73 6.74
CA ILE A 46 1.28 -7.93 7.80
C ILE A 46 2.16 -7.90 9.04
N ALA A 47 2.67 -9.05 9.49
CA ALA A 47 3.55 -9.14 10.67
C ALA A 47 4.81 -8.27 10.51
N LEU A 48 5.44 -8.31 9.33
CA LEU A 48 6.58 -7.46 9.00
C LEU A 48 6.23 -5.96 9.06
N ALA A 49 5.12 -5.58 8.43
CA ALA A 49 4.68 -4.18 8.44
C ALA A 49 4.35 -3.69 9.87
N GLU A 50 3.68 -4.52 10.66
CA GLU A 50 3.40 -4.24 12.07
C GLU A 50 4.66 -4.03 12.89
N HIS A 51 5.67 -4.89 12.68
CA HIS A 51 6.96 -4.76 13.34
C HIS A 51 7.61 -3.40 13.05
N LEU A 52 7.65 -2.98 11.79
CA LEU A 52 8.19 -1.68 11.37
C LEU A 52 7.41 -0.50 11.96
N ILE A 53 6.08 -0.58 12.00
CA ILE A 53 5.23 0.43 12.63
C ILE A 53 5.54 0.55 14.13
N LYS A 54 5.66 -0.58 14.84
CA LYS A 54 5.95 -0.62 16.27
C LYS A 54 7.35 -0.11 16.59
N GLN A 55 8.36 -0.50 15.81
CA GLN A 55 9.74 0.01 15.99
C GLN A 55 9.79 1.52 15.90
N ARG A 56 9.06 2.14 14.94
CA ARG A 56 9.05 3.60 14.82
C ARG A 56 8.41 4.29 16.02
N LYS A 57 7.38 3.68 16.61
CA LYS A 57 6.73 4.23 17.81
C LYS A 57 7.60 4.17 19.06
N VAL A 58 8.45 3.17 19.19
CA VAL A 58 9.35 2.97 20.35
C VAL A 58 10.62 3.84 20.24
N GLY A 59 11.15 4.03 19.04
CA GLY A 59 12.36 4.82 18.81
C GLY A 59 12.18 6.34 18.95
N ALA A 60 10.95 6.83 19.01
CA ALA A 60 10.63 8.21 19.31
C ALA A 60 10.54 8.36 20.84
N GLY A 61 11.69 8.54 21.50
CA GLY A 61 11.72 8.90 22.94
C GLY A 61 10.84 10.12 23.23
N ASP A 62 10.60 10.40 24.50
CA ASP A 62 9.62 11.39 25.04
C ASP A 62 9.82 12.86 24.60
N THR A 63 10.76 13.13 23.70
CA THR A 63 11.11 14.48 23.24
C THR A 63 10.74 14.71 21.78
N ALA A 64 9.75 15.54 21.59
CA ALA A 64 9.39 16.34 20.40
C ALA A 64 9.15 15.59 19.09
N SER A 65 7.89 15.68 18.62
CA SER A 65 7.45 15.30 17.29
C SER A 65 7.46 13.78 17.02
N LYS A 66 6.46 13.08 17.55
CA LYS A 66 6.04 11.77 17.05
C LYS A 66 5.64 11.93 15.57
N LYS A 67 6.61 11.85 14.67
CA LYS A 67 6.31 11.75 13.25
C LYS A 67 5.51 10.46 13.05
N GLU A 68 4.22 10.62 12.81
CA GLU A 68 3.32 9.49 12.58
C GLU A 68 3.77 8.68 11.37
N VAL A 69 3.43 7.40 11.36
CA VAL A 69 3.61 6.55 10.19
C VAL A 69 2.46 6.82 9.23
N THR A 70 2.79 7.17 7.99
CA THR A 70 1.84 7.20 6.88
C THR A 70 2.10 6.01 6.00
N LEU A 71 1.05 5.27 5.68
CA LEU A 71 1.13 4.12 4.80
C LEU A 71 0.92 4.58 3.35
N VAL A 72 1.70 4.02 2.44
CA VAL A 72 1.46 4.16 1.00
C VAL A 72 1.39 2.77 0.42
N GLY A 73 0.27 2.39 -0.18
CA GLY A 73 0.08 1.04 -0.68
C GLY A 73 -0.40 1.02 -2.13
N SER A 74 0.20 0.16 -2.96
CA SER A 74 -0.20 -0.02 -4.36
C SER A 74 -0.76 -1.41 -4.59
N SER A 75 -1.90 -1.51 -5.29
CA SER A 75 -2.54 -2.78 -5.61
C SER A 75 -2.82 -3.60 -4.33
N LEU A 76 -2.31 -4.84 -4.21
CA LEU A 76 -2.41 -5.64 -2.99
C LEU A 76 -1.79 -4.93 -1.77
N GLY A 77 -0.72 -4.16 -1.96
CA GLY A 77 -0.16 -3.33 -0.89
C GLY A 77 -1.12 -2.26 -0.38
N GLY A 78 -2.05 -1.80 -1.22
CA GLY A 78 -3.14 -0.90 -0.84
C GLY A 78 -4.15 -1.57 0.09
N PHE A 79 -4.46 -2.85 -0.16
CA PHE A 79 -5.28 -3.66 0.73
C PHE A 79 -4.62 -3.84 2.12
N TYR A 80 -3.32 -4.15 2.16
CA TYR A 80 -2.58 -4.26 3.42
C TYR A 80 -2.51 -2.91 4.16
N ALA A 81 -2.25 -1.82 3.43
CA ALA A 81 -2.22 -0.47 3.99
C ALA A 81 -3.57 -0.10 4.63
N THR A 82 -4.68 -0.50 4.00
CA THR A 82 -6.02 -0.24 4.52
C THR A 82 -6.25 -0.93 5.85
N TRP A 83 -5.96 -2.22 5.94
CA TRP A 83 -6.11 -2.98 7.18
C TRP A 83 -5.22 -2.43 8.31
N LEU A 84 -3.96 -2.13 8.01
CA LEU A 84 -3.03 -1.57 8.97
C LEU A 84 -3.43 -0.16 9.43
N ALA A 85 -3.93 0.68 8.52
CA ALA A 85 -4.41 2.01 8.84
C ALA A 85 -5.61 1.97 9.79
N GLU A 86 -6.57 1.07 9.55
CA GLU A 86 -7.70 0.84 10.45
C GLU A 86 -7.24 0.34 11.83
N LYS A 87 -6.37 -0.68 11.86
CA LYS A 87 -5.88 -1.27 13.12
C LYS A 87 -5.07 -0.31 13.98
N TYR A 88 -4.19 0.48 13.36
CA TYR A 88 -3.26 1.35 14.08
C TYR A 88 -3.67 2.82 14.09
N ASN A 89 -4.82 3.14 13.53
CA ASN A 89 -5.35 4.50 13.43
C ASN A 89 -4.40 5.44 12.68
N LEU A 90 -3.86 4.97 11.53
CA LEU A 90 -2.90 5.68 10.69
C LEU A 90 -3.57 6.30 9.46
N ARG A 91 -2.86 7.18 8.76
CA ARG A 91 -3.22 7.67 7.43
C ARG A 91 -2.70 6.72 6.35
N ALA A 92 -3.41 6.62 5.23
CA ALA A 92 -2.97 5.82 4.09
C ALA A 92 -3.28 6.50 2.76
N VAL A 93 -2.30 6.45 1.84
CA VAL A 93 -2.45 6.77 0.42
C VAL A 93 -2.47 5.46 -0.36
N LEU A 94 -3.48 5.27 -1.17
CA LEU A 94 -3.81 4.02 -1.82
C LEU A 94 -3.80 4.21 -3.33
N VAL A 95 -2.98 3.46 -4.03
CA VAL A 95 -2.75 3.61 -5.48
C VAL A 95 -3.30 2.38 -6.19
N ASN A 96 -4.35 2.55 -6.97
CA ASN A 96 -5.06 1.45 -7.62
C ASN A 96 -5.21 0.25 -6.67
N PRO A 97 -5.82 0.42 -5.48
CA PRO A 97 -5.82 -0.60 -4.45
C PRO A 97 -6.73 -1.78 -4.80
N ALA A 98 -6.31 -2.98 -4.42
CA ALA A 98 -7.16 -4.16 -4.53
C ALA A 98 -8.28 -4.12 -3.48
N VAL A 99 -9.51 -4.42 -3.93
CA VAL A 99 -10.65 -4.75 -3.07
C VAL A 99 -10.81 -6.25 -3.08
N VAL A 100 -10.14 -6.95 -2.15
CA VAL A 100 -9.94 -8.40 -2.17
C VAL A 100 -11.25 -9.18 -2.22
N ALA A 101 -12.29 -8.72 -1.52
CA ALA A 101 -13.62 -9.33 -1.56
C ALA A 101 -14.25 -9.41 -2.97
N ARG A 102 -13.70 -8.68 -3.94
CA ARG A 102 -14.17 -8.62 -5.34
C ARG A 102 -13.27 -9.38 -6.31
N LEU A 103 -12.19 -10.00 -5.83
CA LEU A 103 -11.22 -10.68 -6.69
C LEU A 103 -11.47 -12.20 -6.74
N SER A 104 -11.26 -12.77 -7.91
CA SER A 104 -11.21 -14.20 -8.13
C SER A 104 -9.81 -14.73 -7.74
N LEU A 105 -9.53 -14.78 -6.43
CA LEU A 105 -8.19 -15.11 -5.89
C LEU A 105 -7.69 -16.48 -6.32
N GLU A 106 -8.59 -17.41 -6.62
CA GLU A 106 -8.27 -18.78 -7.09
C GLU A 106 -7.44 -18.76 -8.38
N ASN A 107 -7.59 -17.73 -9.22
CA ASN A 107 -6.83 -17.59 -10.46
C ASN A 107 -5.32 -17.34 -10.24
N PHE A 108 -4.93 -16.99 -9.02
CA PHE A 108 -3.54 -16.73 -8.66
C PHE A 108 -2.86 -17.91 -7.96
N VAL A 109 -3.61 -18.96 -7.60
CA VAL A 109 -3.07 -20.14 -6.91
C VAL A 109 -2.09 -20.90 -7.80
N GLY A 110 -0.94 -21.24 -7.24
CA GLY A 110 0.11 -21.98 -7.91
C GLY A 110 1.44 -21.24 -7.93
N PRO A 111 2.38 -21.70 -8.77
CA PRO A 111 3.72 -21.13 -8.85
C PRO A 111 3.69 -19.71 -9.43
N GLN A 112 4.36 -18.82 -8.73
CA GLN A 112 4.55 -17.42 -9.06
C GLN A 112 6.04 -17.09 -9.11
N ARG A 113 6.38 -15.89 -9.59
CA ARG A 113 7.75 -15.36 -9.52
C ARG A 113 7.76 -13.90 -9.11
N TRP A 114 8.70 -13.53 -8.28
CA TRP A 114 8.95 -12.14 -7.98
C TRP A 114 9.44 -11.41 -9.23
N LEU A 115 8.77 -10.31 -9.56
CA LEU A 115 9.00 -9.58 -10.81
C LEU A 115 10.46 -9.06 -10.95
N TYR A 116 11.09 -8.69 -9.86
CA TYR A 116 12.40 -8.03 -9.87
C TYR A 116 13.57 -8.97 -9.55
N THR A 117 13.35 -10.07 -8.86
CA THR A 117 14.40 -11.04 -8.51
C THR A 117 14.32 -12.30 -9.36
N GLY A 118 13.15 -12.60 -9.92
CA GLY A 118 12.88 -13.84 -10.64
C GLY A 118 12.75 -15.08 -9.75
N GLU A 119 12.93 -14.94 -8.44
CA GLU A 119 12.80 -16.03 -7.49
C GLU A 119 11.38 -16.61 -7.47
N PRO A 120 11.23 -17.93 -7.46
CA PRO A 120 9.93 -18.56 -7.43
C PRO A 120 9.33 -18.53 -6.02
N PHE A 121 7.98 -18.50 -5.95
CA PHE A 121 7.21 -18.81 -4.75
C PHE A 121 5.87 -19.42 -5.13
N ASP A 122 5.19 -20.07 -4.21
CA ASP A 122 3.85 -20.58 -4.42
C ASP A 122 2.82 -19.70 -3.73
N PHE A 123 1.79 -19.27 -4.48
CA PHE A 123 0.60 -18.68 -3.91
C PHE A 123 -0.43 -19.78 -3.65
N THR A 124 -0.88 -19.92 -2.42
CA THR A 124 -1.65 -21.09 -1.95
C THR A 124 -3.04 -20.71 -1.48
N HIS A 125 -3.92 -21.69 -1.32
CA HIS A 125 -5.23 -21.51 -0.69
C HIS A 125 -5.13 -21.00 0.76
N GLN A 126 -4.02 -21.31 1.46
CA GLN A 126 -3.76 -20.71 2.78
C GLN A 126 -3.60 -19.19 2.65
N HIS A 127 -2.86 -18.71 1.66
CA HIS A 127 -2.68 -17.27 1.41
C HIS A 127 -4.02 -16.59 1.09
N ILE A 128 -4.92 -17.27 0.36
CA ILE A 128 -6.30 -16.79 0.15
C ILE A 128 -7.04 -16.64 1.48
N ASN A 129 -6.96 -17.64 2.36
CA ASN A 129 -7.61 -17.59 3.67
C ASN A 129 -7.02 -16.46 4.54
N GLU A 130 -5.71 -16.24 4.48
CA GLU A 130 -5.03 -15.14 5.15
C GLU A 130 -5.53 -13.77 4.63
N LEU A 131 -5.68 -13.59 3.29
CA LEU A 131 -6.26 -12.38 2.71
C LEU A 131 -7.71 -12.17 3.18
N ARG A 132 -8.54 -13.21 3.13
CA ARG A 132 -9.93 -13.14 3.58
C ARG A 132 -10.06 -12.77 5.07
N ALA A 133 -9.12 -13.22 5.90
CA ALA A 133 -9.09 -12.87 7.32
C ALA A 133 -8.75 -11.37 7.56
N LEU A 134 -8.18 -10.70 6.59
CA LEU A 134 -7.85 -9.26 6.63
C LEU A 134 -8.95 -8.38 6.01
N GLU A 135 -10.01 -8.98 5.44
CA GLU A 135 -11.08 -8.20 4.84
C GLU A 135 -11.82 -7.36 5.89
N LEU A 136 -12.05 -6.11 5.53
CA LEU A 136 -12.83 -5.18 6.33
C LEU A 136 -14.13 -4.85 5.60
N PRO A 137 -15.30 -5.01 6.23
CA PRO A 137 -16.58 -4.77 5.56
C PRO A 137 -16.80 -3.27 5.24
N ARG A 138 -16.16 -2.39 5.98
CA ARG A 138 -16.23 -0.93 5.81
C ARG A 138 -15.06 -0.25 6.52
N LEU A 139 -14.77 0.97 6.11
CA LEU A 139 -13.82 1.84 6.81
C LEU A 139 -14.48 2.50 8.02
N SER A 140 -13.77 2.59 9.13
CA SER A 140 -14.26 3.28 10.33
C SER A 140 -14.09 4.80 10.24
N ARG A 141 -13.04 5.25 9.56
CA ARG A 141 -12.67 6.66 9.41
C ARG A 141 -12.16 6.94 7.99
N PRO A 142 -13.05 7.03 6.98
CA PRO A 142 -12.68 7.22 5.58
C PRO A 142 -11.78 8.44 5.33
N GLN A 143 -11.93 9.50 6.11
CA GLN A 143 -11.14 10.74 5.99
C GLN A 143 -9.63 10.56 6.23
N ARG A 144 -9.17 9.38 6.68
CA ARG A 144 -7.75 9.05 6.82
C ARG A 144 -7.13 8.49 5.55
N PHE A 145 -7.98 8.18 4.58
CA PHE A 145 -7.55 7.55 3.34
C PHE A 145 -7.57 8.55 2.20
N TRP A 146 -6.57 8.41 1.34
CA TRP A 146 -6.55 9.10 0.05
C TRP A 146 -6.42 8.06 -1.05
N LEU A 147 -7.49 7.90 -1.82
CA LEU A 147 -7.52 7.04 -3.00
C LEU A 147 -6.95 7.78 -4.20
N LEU A 148 -5.98 7.17 -4.86
CA LEU A 148 -5.48 7.52 -6.17
C LEU A 148 -5.83 6.38 -7.12
N ALA A 149 -6.68 6.60 -8.11
CA ALA A 149 -7.10 5.59 -9.07
C ALA A 149 -7.07 6.13 -10.50
N GLU A 150 -6.75 5.29 -11.45
CA GLU A 150 -6.86 5.57 -12.88
C GLU A 150 -7.97 4.71 -13.48
N GLU A 151 -8.85 5.32 -14.29
CA GLU A 151 -10.03 4.67 -14.90
C GLU A 151 -9.64 3.59 -15.91
N GLY A 152 -8.42 3.69 -16.47
CA GLY A 152 -7.87 2.74 -17.42
C GLY A 152 -7.17 1.54 -16.77
N ASP A 153 -7.32 1.32 -15.46
CA ASP A 153 -6.77 0.14 -14.77
C ASP A 153 -7.36 -1.15 -15.38
N GLU A 154 -6.52 -1.88 -16.13
CA GLU A 154 -6.91 -3.11 -16.84
C GLU A 154 -6.91 -4.34 -15.93
N THR A 155 -6.37 -4.21 -14.73
CA THR A 155 -6.22 -5.30 -13.76
C THR A 155 -7.34 -5.28 -12.71
N LEU A 156 -7.69 -4.10 -12.22
CA LEU A 156 -8.67 -3.90 -11.15
C LEU A 156 -9.74 -2.90 -11.58
N ASP A 157 -11.00 -3.26 -11.41
CA ASP A 157 -12.11 -2.34 -11.63
C ASP A 157 -12.09 -1.21 -10.58
N TYR A 158 -11.69 -0.02 -11.02
CA TYR A 158 -11.57 1.16 -10.15
C TYR A 158 -12.89 1.55 -9.48
N HIS A 159 -14.04 1.23 -10.07
CA HIS A 159 -15.34 1.52 -9.46
C HIS A 159 -15.51 0.81 -8.12
N GLN A 160 -14.91 -0.37 -7.96
CA GLN A 160 -14.94 -1.10 -6.69
C GLN A 160 -14.16 -0.35 -5.61
N ALA A 161 -12.98 0.20 -5.96
CA ALA A 161 -12.20 1.03 -5.06
C ALA A 161 -12.95 2.34 -4.72
N VAL A 162 -13.48 3.03 -5.73
CA VAL A 162 -14.28 4.27 -5.53
C VAL A 162 -15.44 4.02 -4.56
N ALA A 163 -16.17 2.93 -4.72
CA ALA A 163 -17.29 2.57 -3.86
C ALA A 163 -16.82 2.19 -2.44
N TYR A 164 -15.77 1.38 -2.33
CA TYR A 164 -15.26 0.93 -1.03
C TYR A 164 -14.68 2.07 -0.19
N TYR A 165 -13.97 3.00 -0.83
CA TYR A 165 -13.39 4.18 -0.17
C TYR A 165 -14.33 5.40 -0.17
N ALA A 166 -15.64 5.18 -0.23
CA ALA A 166 -16.63 6.27 -0.13
C ALA A 166 -16.42 7.07 1.16
N GLY A 167 -16.40 8.40 1.05
CA GLY A 167 -16.11 9.31 2.16
C GLY A 167 -14.62 9.59 2.41
N ALA A 168 -13.70 8.89 1.72
CA ALA A 168 -12.29 9.22 1.68
C ALA A 168 -12.03 10.38 0.68
N ARG A 169 -10.84 11.00 0.79
CA ARG A 169 -10.34 11.81 -0.31
C ARG A 169 -10.11 10.91 -1.52
N GLN A 170 -10.63 11.27 -2.68
CA GLN A 170 -10.48 10.50 -3.91
C GLN A 170 -9.95 11.37 -5.05
N THR A 171 -8.96 10.87 -5.76
CA THR A 171 -8.44 11.40 -7.00
C THR A 171 -8.55 10.30 -8.04
N VAL A 172 -9.58 10.38 -8.87
CA VAL A 172 -9.85 9.44 -9.96
C VAL A 172 -9.52 10.13 -11.27
N LEU A 173 -8.63 9.53 -12.06
CA LEU A 173 -8.08 10.16 -13.26
C LEU A 173 -8.49 9.39 -14.50
N PRO A 174 -8.93 10.07 -15.57
CA PRO A 174 -9.33 9.40 -16.81
C PRO A 174 -8.13 8.75 -17.50
N GLY A 175 -8.34 7.58 -18.10
CA GLY A 175 -7.27 6.80 -18.76
C GLY A 175 -6.26 6.23 -17.80
N GLY A 176 -5.00 6.15 -18.21
CA GLY A 176 -3.92 5.54 -17.44
C GLY A 176 -3.96 4.01 -17.47
N ASP A 177 -3.36 3.36 -16.48
CA ASP A 177 -3.27 1.91 -16.35
C ASP A 177 -3.12 1.45 -14.88
N HIS A 178 -2.99 0.13 -14.65
CA HIS A 178 -2.74 -0.41 -13.30
C HIS A 178 -1.46 0.11 -12.66
N GLY A 179 -0.47 0.51 -13.46
CA GLY A 179 0.78 1.11 -13.02
C GLY A 179 0.61 2.48 -12.38
N PHE A 180 -0.50 3.17 -12.59
CA PHE A 180 -0.75 4.56 -12.23
C PHE A 180 0.24 5.50 -12.92
N THR A 181 -0.02 5.81 -14.18
CA THR A 181 0.90 6.51 -15.09
C THR A 181 1.33 7.88 -14.60
N ARG A 182 0.47 8.56 -13.85
CA ARG A 182 0.70 9.90 -13.29
C ARG A 182 1.31 9.91 -11.89
N TRP A 183 1.96 8.82 -11.49
CA TRP A 183 2.54 8.66 -10.16
C TRP A 183 3.46 9.80 -9.74
N THR A 184 4.31 10.26 -10.64
CA THR A 184 5.30 11.30 -10.33
C THR A 184 4.69 12.66 -10.02
N ASP A 185 3.48 12.93 -10.49
CA ASP A 185 2.78 14.21 -10.29
C ASP A 185 2.29 14.38 -8.84
N TYR A 186 2.15 13.26 -8.12
CA TYR A 186 1.59 13.22 -6.76
C TYR A 186 2.64 13.05 -5.65
N LEU A 187 3.92 12.86 -6.00
CA LEU A 187 4.96 12.54 -5.01
C LEU A 187 5.08 13.60 -3.91
N ASP A 188 5.11 14.88 -4.28
CA ASP A 188 5.23 15.95 -3.30
C ASP A 188 4.01 16.04 -2.39
N GLU A 189 2.83 15.94 -2.94
CA GLU A 189 1.59 15.99 -2.16
C GLU A 189 1.47 14.79 -1.19
N ILE A 190 1.90 13.60 -1.62
CA ILE A 190 1.97 12.42 -0.76
C ILE A 190 2.95 12.66 0.40
N ILE A 191 4.13 13.21 0.11
CA ILE A 191 5.14 13.50 1.13
C ILE A 191 4.62 14.58 2.09
N ASP A 192 4.02 15.65 1.59
CA ASP A 192 3.47 16.73 2.41
C ASP A 192 2.34 16.23 3.31
N SER A 193 1.46 15.36 2.81
CA SER A 193 0.39 14.75 3.60
C SER A 193 0.93 13.88 4.74
N SER A 194 2.13 13.33 4.62
CA SER A 194 2.79 12.53 5.65
C SER A 194 3.45 13.35 6.76
N GLN A 195 3.56 14.67 6.59
CA GLN A 195 4.18 15.56 7.57
C GLN A 195 3.16 16.29 8.46
N GLN A 196 1.88 16.17 8.13
CA GLN A 196 0.76 16.73 8.89
C GLN A 196 0.35 15.81 10.05
#